data_00e7a2e720e4ab28cb89f79d033f16e1
#
_entry.id   00e7a2e720e4ab28cb89f79d033f16e1
#
_cell.length_a   1.000
_cell.length_b   1.000
_cell.length_c   1.000
_cell.angle_alpha   90.00
_cell.angle_beta   90.00
_cell.angle_gamma   90.00
#
_symmetry.space_group_name_H-M   'P 1'
#
loop_
_entity.id
_entity.type
_entity.pdbx_description
1 polymer ?
#
loop_
_entity_poly.entity_id
_entity_poly.type
_entity_poly.pdbx_seq_one_letter_code
_entity_poly.pdbx_strand_id
1 'polypeptide(L)'
;MPKPSPLSLLCSLSLLCAPLAAAELQPKQLAGPPDEFAQMRAPDPAESAILSKSALLQVELAPAGQSARWQGSLPVENGHLRFMVLSGDQAWEAAVAAPQLAGARTAAVATPLQAQRTLLGSAEHGTSGMRYAVDSARNGAWALTLQSSSPVAQRGYVLMEGDTRTQLASYLRTRQQQVGQSLTLNALLTGTIDEASLRVIDPQGGVRSMPMADDGKHDDGAAGDGVYGGTFQPTSEGTWIAQVVVHGHDQAGQPFVRTSEHVVPVVDTSLRLLGNALGARAAAGTRLTIALPVAARGNAPSHYRVFGQVWGTDAKGKDIPVAWIGGMLTPQQGQLPLSLDERWIARAGARAPFTLRSLRIEDPDHYIPLVQAATLPLQVPALRRASISRASTAIDESMRMGPRPTALASAMAMAQPQAAGSQLVLVHGYCSNGVWPQAQFTNASTFLDAKQNRSNDQFAQRTAQFASQWSSFSTVAHSQGGMAALHLYTYYWSGLDNATGGRVMQSVGTPYQGTNLSGVLAAVGSWFGVGCGTNSDMTYDGAKAWLADIPADARAKVNYYTTSFAKTNWYTNDYCNAASDLVLNDPEDGTVEQVNAQLPGGVNRGHTTGQCHTTGMRDPAQYLDANRNAVMNANAAR
;
A
#
# COMPACT_ATOMS: atom_id res chain seq x y z
N MET A 1 -36.41 30.27 70.33
CA MET A 1 -36.11 28.86 70.02
C MET A 1 -36.49 28.63 68.54
N PRO A 2 -35.53 28.52 67.63
CA PRO A 2 -35.80 28.10 66.26
C PRO A 2 -35.61 26.60 66.10
N LYS A 3 -36.49 25.97 65.34
CA LYS A 3 -36.49 24.54 64.99
C LYS A 3 -35.38 24.23 63.95
N PRO A 4 -34.74 23.06 64.02
CA PRO A 4 -33.78 22.64 62.98
C PRO A 4 -34.50 22.06 61.77
N SER A 5 -34.01 22.40 60.54
CA SER A 5 -34.38 21.83 59.26
C SER A 5 -33.65 20.50 59.04
N PRO A 6 -34.27 19.54 58.34
CA PRO A 6 -33.61 18.27 58.02
C PRO A 6 -32.63 18.42 56.85
N LEU A 7 -31.40 17.99 57.04
CA LEU A 7 -30.38 17.82 55.98
C LEU A 7 -30.79 16.65 55.09
N SER A 8 -31.02 16.96 53.83
CA SER A 8 -31.18 15.95 52.77
C SER A 8 -29.82 15.41 52.36
N LEU A 9 -29.56 14.16 52.67
CA LEU A 9 -28.37 13.42 52.21
C LEU A 9 -28.61 12.98 50.75
N LEU A 10 -28.05 13.71 49.79
CA LEU A 10 -27.94 13.25 48.39
C LEU A 10 -26.78 12.27 48.32
N CYS A 11 -27.08 10.98 48.22
CA CYS A 11 -26.10 9.94 47.83
C CYS A 11 -25.87 10.07 46.32
N SER A 12 -24.76 10.68 45.93
CA SER A 12 -24.28 10.67 44.55
C SER A 12 -23.72 9.27 44.26
N LEU A 13 -24.49 8.43 43.57
CA LEU A 13 -23.98 7.22 42.94
C LEU A 13 -23.14 7.64 41.72
N SER A 14 -21.84 7.75 41.90
CA SER A 14 -20.88 7.81 40.82
C SER A 14 -20.80 6.41 40.17
N LEU A 15 -21.54 6.19 39.10
CA LEU A 15 -21.28 5.07 38.21
C LEU A 15 -19.88 5.26 37.63
N LEU A 16 -18.91 4.56 38.19
CA LEU A 16 -17.62 4.30 37.57
C LEU A 16 -17.87 3.47 36.29
N CYS A 17 -18.07 4.14 35.15
CA CYS A 17 -17.87 3.53 33.85
C CYS A 17 -16.38 3.18 33.76
N ALA A 18 -16.00 1.98 34.20
CA ALA A 18 -14.74 1.41 33.80
C ALA A 18 -14.73 1.35 32.26
N PRO A 19 -13.69 1.84 31.58
CA PRO A 19 -13.60 1.63 30.16
C PRO A 19 -13.58 0.11 29.94
N LEU A 20 -14.54 -0.42 29.18
CA LEU A 20 -14.43 -1.79 28.67
C LEU A 20 -13.09 -1.83 27.93
N ALA A 21 -12.12 -2.54 28.51
CA ALA A 21 -10.90 -2.86 27.80
C ALA A 21 -11.34 -3.55 26.52
N ALA A 22 -11.02 -2.94 25.36
CA ALA A 22 -11.28 -3.54 24.07
C ALA A 22 -10.65 -4.93 24.08
N ALA A 23 -11.46 -5.98 23.84
CA ALA A 23 -10.94 -7.34 23.81
C ALA A 23 -9.80 -7.38 22.79
N GLU A 24 -8.63 -7.82 23.22
CA GLU A 24 -7.46 -7.93 22.38
C GLU A 24 -7.79 -8.86 21.19
N LEU A 25 -7.55 -8.37 19.97
CA LEU A 25 -7.78 -9.16 18.75
C LEU A 25 -6.93 -10.42 18.79
N GLN A 26 -7.58 -11.58 18.63
CA GLN A 26 -6.90 -12.86 18.63
C GLN A 26 -6.32 -13.15 17.25
N PRO A 27 -4.99 -13.27 17.10
CA PRO A 27 -4.38 -13.59 15.83
C PRO A 27 -4.67 -15.04 15.41
N LYS A 28 -4.77 -15.25 14.10
CA LYS A 28 -4.86 -16.59 13.50
C LYS A 28 -3.49 -17.24 13.42
N GLN A 29 -3.48 -18.57 13.53
CA GLN A 29 -2.29 -19.40 13.38
C GLN A 29 -2.30 -19.98 11.97
N LEU A 30 -1.81 -19.17 11.00
CA LEU A 30 -1.93 -19.48 9.59
C LEU A 30 -1.00 -20.63 9.17
N ALA A 31 -1.50 -21.47 8.28
CA ALA A 31 -0.72 -22.52 7.62
C ALA A 31 -1.38 -22.93 6.30
N GLY A 32 -0.58 -23.43 5.37
CA GLY A 32 -1.11 -23.98 4.13
C GLY A 32 -0.19 -25.02 3.49
N PRO A 33 -0.70 -25.69 2.44
CA PRO A 33 0.02 -26.77 1.79
C PRO A 33 1.20 -26.26 0.95
N PRO A 34 2.14 -27.16 0.58
CA PRO A 34 3.34 -26.79 -0.17
C PRO A 34 3.11 -26.23 -1.57
N ASP A 35 2.01 -26.56 -2.22
CA ASP A 35 1.63 -26.02 -3.54
C ASP A 35 1.37 -24.51 -3.52
N GLU A 36 1.16 -23.94 -2.34
CA GLU A 36 1.04 -22.49 -2.15
C GLU A 36 2.40 -21.76 -1.96
N PHE A 37 3.53 -22.47 -1.80
CA PHE A 37 4.84 -21.85 -1.51
C PHE A 37 5.25 -20.80 -2.51
N ALA A 38 5.01 -21.01 -3.80
CA ALA A 38 5.35 -20.06 -4.85
C ALA A 38 4.57 -18.73 -4.73
N GLN A 39 3.32 -18.81 -4.25
CA GLN A 39 2.45 -17.65 -4.06
C GLN A 39 2.77 -16.87 -2.78
N MET A 40 3.42 -17.53 -1.81
CA MET A 40 3.78 -17.00 -0.49
C MET A 40 5.25 -16.59 -0.41
N ARG A 41 5.95 -16.47 -1.55
CA ARG A 41 7.32 -15.98 -1.60
C ARG A 41 7.38 -14.47 -1.42
N ALA A 42 8.48 -13.97 -0.88
CA ALA A 42 8.77 -12.55 -0.94
C ALA A 42 8.78 -12.10 -2.41
N PRO A 43 8.18 -10.94 -2.75
CA PRO A 43 8.19 -10.45 -4.12
C PRO A 43 9.63 -10.15 -4.58
N ASP A 44 9.91 -10.35 -5.86
CA ASP A 44 11.11 -9.82 -6.47
C ASP A 44 10.99 -8.28 -6.49
N PRO A 45 12.00 -7.54 -6.04
CA PRO A 45 11.96 -6.09 -6.07
C PRO A 45 11.59 -5.49 -7.44
N ALA A 46 12.07 -6.06 -8.54
CA ALA A 46 11.76 -5.61 -9.89
C ALA A 46 10.27 -5.79 -10.27
N GLU A 47 9.56 -6.74 -9.66
CA GLU A 47 8.11 -6.91 -9.86
C GLU A 47 7.29 -5.72 -9.30
N SER A 48 7.90 -4.90 -8.45
CA SER A 48 7.30 -3.70 -7.85
C SER A 48 7.74 -2.41 -8.56
N ALA A 49 8.39 -2.52 -9.72
CA ALA A 49 8.89 -1.34 -10.43
C ALA A 49 7.76 -0.35 -10.76
N ILE A 50 8.01 0.91 -10.45
CA ILE A 50 7.18 2.02 -10.90
C ILE A 50 7.48 2.23 -12.38
N LEU A 51 6.45 2.24 -13.20
CA LEU A 51 6.55 2.60 -14.61
C LEU A 51 6.01 4.03 -14.79
N SER A 52 6.92 4.98 -14.90
CA SER A 52 6.55 6.40 -15.03
C SER A 52 6.69 6.90 -16.45
N LYS A 53 5.61 7.50 -16.97
CA LYS A 53 5.56 8.27 -18.22
C LYS A 53 5.74 9.77 -17.99
N SER A 54 5.77 10.24 -16.75
CA SER A 54 5.71 11.65 -16.36
C SER A 54 7.02 12.16 -15.73
N ALA A 55 7.09 13.46 -15.52
CA ALA A 55 8.14 14.07 -14.74
C ALA A 55 7.55 15.06 -13.72
N LEU A 56 7.90 14.89 -12.45
CA LEU A 56 7.63 15.83 -11.36
C LEU A 56 8.89 16.59 -11.05
N LEU A 57 9.02 17.81 -11.61
CA LEU A 57 10.19 18.65 -11.48
C LEU A 57 10.03 19.65 -10.35
N GLN A 58 10.95 19.65 -9.41
CA GLN A 58 11.01 20.69 -8.40
C GLN A 58 11.51 21.99 -9.00
N VAL A 59 10.83 23.10 -8.67
CA VAL A 59 11.20 24.42 -9.13
C VAL A 59 11.33 25.38 -7.94
N GLU A 60 12.30 26.27 -8.02
CA GLU A 60 12.49 27.35 -7.04
C GLU A 60 12.61 28.67 -7.79
N LEU A 61 11.61 29.55 -7.59
CA LEU A 61 11.66 30.90 -8.13
C LEU A 61 12.63 31.71 -7.29
N ALA A 62 13.69 32.20 -7.92
CA ALA A 62 14.67 33.07 -7.29
C ALA A 62 14.23 34.53 -7.37
N PRO A 63 14.53 35.37 -6.35
CA PRO A 63 14.27 36.82 -6.38
C PRO A 63 14.89 37.50 -7.61
N ALA A 64 14.09 38.30 -8.31
CA ALA A 64 14.49 39.04 -9.51
C ALA A 64 13.89 40.45 -9.50
N GLY A 65 14.51 41.39 -8.77
CA GLY A 65 14.00 42.73 -8.57
C GLY A 65 12.73 42.75 -7.71
N GLN A 66 11.60 43.19 -8.28
CA GLN A 66 10.30 43.23 -7.59
C GLN A 66 9.46 41.97 -7.79
N SER A 67 10.04 40.94 -8.36
CA SER A 67 9.39 39.66 -8.65
C SER A 67 10.30 38.48 -8.26
N ALA A 68 9.79 37.25 -8.34
CA ALA A 68 10.62 36.06 -8.33
C ALA A 68 10.40 35.29 -9.65
N ARG A 69 11.44 34.68 -10.16
CA ARG A 69 11.44 34.01 -11.47
C ARG A 69 12.22 32.70 -11.46
N TRP A 70 11.73 31.76 -12.26
CA TRP A 70 12.44 30.54 -12.61
C TRP A 70 12.37 30.32 -14.12
N GLN A 71 13.41 29.72 -14.69
CA GLN A 71 13.46 29.32 -16.09
C GLN A 71 14.01 27.90 -16.21
N GLY A 72 13.38 27.10 -17.06
CA GLY A 72 13.80 25.73 -17.35
C GLY A 72 13.33 25.28 -18.71
N SER A 73 13.58 24.01 -19.01
CA SER A 73 13.21 23.38 -20.28
C SER A 73 12.19 22.27 -20.04
N LEU A 74 11.15 22.25 -20.88
CA LEU A 74 10.17 21.17 -20.96
C LEU A 74 10.33 20.46 -22.31
N PRO A 75 10.72 19.19 -22.34
CA PRO A 75 10.76 18.41 -23.58
C PRO A 75 9.35 18.10 -24.08
N VAL A 76 9.12 18.27 -25.37
CA VAL A 76 7.91 17.87 -26.10
C VAL A 76 8.27 16.72 -27.03
N GLU A 77 7.65 15.57 -26.81
CA GLU A 77 8.01 14.32 -27.48
C GLU A 77 7.00 13.90 -28.57
N ASN A 78 5.71 14.18 -28.37
CA ASN A 78 4.61 13.62 -29.18
C ASN A 78 3.66 14.69 -29.75
N GLY A 79 4.15 15.91 -29.93
CA GLY A 79 3.37 17.02 -30.48
C GLY A 79 2.40 17.68 -29.52
N HIS A 80 2.44 17.35 -28.24
CA HIS A 80 1.63 17.95 -27.20
C HIS A 80 2.50 18.39 -26.03
N LEU A 81 2.24 19.58 -25.50
CA LEU A 81 2.83 20.02 -24.24
C LEU A 81 1.71 20.12 -23.20
N ARG A 82 1.71 19.24 -22.23
CA ARG A 82 0.76 19.24 -21.13
C ARG A 82 1.51 19.22 -19.82
N PHE A 83 1.26 20.20 -18.98
CA PHE A 83 1.87 20.27 -17.67
C PHE A 83 0.99 20.98 -16.65
N MET A 84 1.29 20.77 -15.40
CA MET A 84 0.65 21.41 -14.27
C MET A 84 1.70 22.07 -13.38
N VAL A 85 1.42 23.28 -12.94
CA VAL A 85 2.23 23.99 -11.95
C VAL A 85 1.56 23.88 -10.59
N LEU A 86 2.28 23.34 -9.62
CA LEU A 86 1.88 23.17 -8.23
C LEU A 86 2.65 24.19 -7.38
N SER A 87 2.00 25.28 -7.00
CA SER A 87 2.61 26.39 -6.25
C SER A 87 1.97 26.59 -4.86
N GLY A 88 1.12 25.66 -4.42
CA GLY A 88 0.28 25.86 -3.23
C GLY A 88 -0.65 27.04 -3.41
N ASP A 89 -0.72 27.93 -2.41
CA ASP A 89 -1.57 29.12 -2.44
C ASP A 89 -0.95 30.32 -3.17
N GLN A 90 0.23 30.13 -3.79
CA GLN A 90 0.97 31.20 -4.48
C GLN A 90 0.51 31.32 -5.94
N ALA A 91 0.30 32.53 -6.40
CA ALA A 91 -0.04 32.83 -7.78
C ALA A 91 1.22 32.94 -8.64
N TRP A 92 1.40 31.99 -9.56
CA TRP A 92 2.47 32.04 -10.55
C TRP A 92 1.90 32.16 -11.96
N GLU A 93 2.61 32.91 -12.79
CA GLU A 93 2.33 33.02 -14.23
C GLU A 93 3.31 32.14 -15.00
N ALA A 94 2.82 31.46 -16.03
CA ALA A 94 3.64 30.63 -16.90
C ALA A 94 3.65 31.18 -18.32
N ALA A 95 4.84 31.21 -18.92
CA ALA A 95 5.03 31.52 -20.33
C ALA A 95 5.99 30.49 -20.95
N VAL A 96 5.71 30.08 -22.19
CA VAL A 96 6.54 29.13 -22.94
C VAL A 96 7.08 29.75 -24.21
N ALA A 97 8.28 29.31 -24.61
CA ALA A 97 8.84 29.64 -25.90
C ALA A 97 9.22 28.35 -26.65
N ALA A 98 8.75 28.23 -27.89
CA ALA A 98 9.06 27.07 -28.74
C ALA A 98 10.55 26.99 -29.07
N PRO A 99 11.10 25.78 -29.33
CA PRO A 99 12.48 25.64 -29.77
C PRO A 99 12.74 26.43 -31.07
N GLN A 100 13.88 27.09 -31.13
CA GLN A 100 14.26 27.86 -32.31
C GLN A 100 14.47 26.92 -33.53
N LEU A 101 14.01 27.36 -34.70
CA LEU A 101 14.34 26.70 -35.93
C LEU A 101 15.83 26.94 -36.28
N ALA A 102 16.49 25.91 -36.77
CA ALA A 102 17.85 26.07 -37.27
C ALA A 102 17.90 27.19 -38.34
N GLY A 103 18.71 28.21 -38.12
CA GLY A 103 18.82 29.39 -39.00
C GLY A 103 17.88 30.55 -38.68
N ALA A 104 17.02 30.46 -37.68
CA ALA A 104 16.17 31.60 -37.25
C ALA A 104 17.03 32.73 -36.65
N ARG A 105 16.83 33.93 -37.13
CA ARG A 105 17.57 35.15 -36.68
C ARG A 105 16.91 35.85 -35.50
N THR A 106 15.69 35.49 -35.15
CA THR A 106 14.93 36.10 -34.05
C THR A 106 14.80 35.14 -32.89
N ALA A 107 15.00 35.63 -31.66
CA ALA A 107 14.76 34.85 -30.47
C ALA A 107 13.28 34.37 -30.41
N ALA A 108 13.04 33.16 -29.89
CA ALA A 108 11.69 32.73 -29.65
C ALA A 108 11.02 33.65 -28.60
N VAL A 109 9.85 34.18 -28.93
CA VAL A 109 9.09 35.03 -28.03
C VAL A 109 8.33 34.15 -27.04
N ALA A 110 8.48 34.45 -25.76
CA ALA A 110 7.71 33.76 -24.71
C ALA A 110 6.23 34.14 -24.85
N THR A 111 5.37 33.16 -24.97
CA THR A 111 3.91 33.33 -25.08
C THR A 111 3.29 32.98 -23.72
N PRO A 112 2.55 33.94 -23.08
CA PRO A 112 1.76 33.64 -21.91
C PRO A 112 0.73 32.54 -22.19
N LEU A 113 0.57 31.60 -21.27
CA LEU A 113 -0.40 30.52 -21.41
C LEU A 113 -1.66 30.78 -20.60
N GLN A 114 -2.79 30.39 -21.15
CA GLN A 114 -4.03 30.36 -20.36
C GLN A 114 -3.98 29.22 -19.36
N ALA A 115 -4.22 29.57 -18.11
CA ALA A 115 -4.22 28.64 -16.98
C ALA A 115 -5.63 28.13 -16.71
N GLN A 116 -5.76 26.85 -16.47
CA GLN A 116 -6.98 26.21 -15.97
C GLN A 116 -6.72 25.65 -14.57
N ARG A 117 -7.51 26.11 -13.60
CA ARG A 117 -7.38 25.59 -12.23
C ARG A 117 -7.77 24.10 -12.20
N THR A 118 -6.98 23.28 -11.53
CA THR A 118 -7.21 21.86 -11.35
C THR A 118 -6.72 21.40 -9.97
N LEU A 119 -6.96 20.15 -9.63
CA LEU A 119 -6.65 19.57 -8.33
C LEU A 119 -5.81 18.30 -8.54
N LEU A 120 -4.76 18.12 -7.74
CA LEU A 120 -4.05 16.86 -7.58
C LEU A 120 -4.52 16.22 -6.28
N GLY A 121 -5.10 15.01 -6.35
CA GLY A 121 -5.69 14.30 -5.21
C GLY A 121 -7.21 14.50 -5.10
N SER A 122 -7.77 14.25 -3.91
CA SER A 122 -9.21 14.39 -3.65
C SER A 122 -9.64 15.84 -3.40
N ALA A 123 -10.94 16.11 -3.49
CA ALA A 123 -11.50 17.43 -3.21
C ALA A 123 -11.23 17.93 -1.77
N GLU A 124 -11.16 17.02 -0.80
CA GLU A 124 -10.98 17.35 0.61
C GLU A 124 -9.51 17.50 1.02
N HIS A 125 -8.62 16.77 0.36
CA HIS A 125 -7.22 16.62 0.77
C HIS A 125 -6.21 16.80 -0.38
N GLY A 126 -6.67 17.28 -1.53
CA GLY A 126 -5.83 17.51 -2.69
C GLY A 126 -5.13 18.87 -2.66
N THR A 127 -4.13 19.01 -3.53
CA THR A 127 -3.41 20.26 -3.77
C THR A 127 -3.91 20.90 -5.05
N SER A 128 -4.25 22.19 -4.99
CA SER A 128 -4.63 22.94 -6.18
C SER A 128 -3.39 23.30 -7.01
N GLY A 129 -3.56 23.35 -8.33
CA GLY A 129 -2.56 23.78 -9.26
C GLY A 129 -3.17 24.36 -10.52
N MET A 130 -2.31 24.87 -11.38
CA MET A 130 -2.68 25.47 -12.66
C MET A 130 -2.22 24.57 -13.79
N ARG A 131 -3.18 24.05 -14.57
CA ARG A 131 -2.93 23.24 -15.76
C ARG A 131 -2.74 24.12 -16.97
N TYR A 132 -1.81 23.69 -17.82
CA TYR A 132 -1.50 24.32 -19.10
C TYR A 132 -1.43 23.26 -20.19
N ALA A 133 -1.89 23.62 -21.39
CA ALA A 133 -1.79 22.76 -22.55
C ALA A 133 -1.46 23.60 -23.80
N VAL A 134 -0.60 23.04 -24.64
CA VAL A 134 -0.33 23.54 -26.00
C VAL A 134 -0.55 22.38 -26.95
N ASP A 135 -1.63 22.46 -27.72
CA ASP A 135 -1.93 21.47 -28.75
C ASP A 135 -1.09 21.77 -30.01
N SER A 136 -0.71 20.70 -30.73
CA SER A 136 0.14 20.78 -31.92
C SER A 136 1.50 21.45 -31.62
N ALA A 137 2.03 21.20 -30.44
CA ALA A 137 3.36 21.67 -30.05
C ALA A 137 4.44 20.93 -30.87
N ARG A 138 5.42 21.66 -31.40
CA ARG A 138 6.55 21.06 -32.10
C ARG A 138 7.43 20.29 -31.10
N ASN A 139 7.86 19.08 -31.47
CA ASN A 139 8.80 18.31 -30.67
C ASN A 139 10.13 19.08 -30.43
N GLY A 140 10.77 18.80 -29.30
CA GLY A 140 12.00 19.41 -28.87
C GLY A 140 11.88 20.13 -27.52
N ALA A 141 12.95 20.79 -27.11
CA ALA A 141 13.06 21.47 -25.83
C ALA A 141 12.37 22.86 -25.86
N TRP A 142 11.25 22.99 -25.17
CA TRP A 142 10.55 24.28 -24.98
C TRP A 142 11.05 24.99 -23.73
N ALA A 143 11.34 26.26 -23.82
CA ALA A 143 11.66 27.05 -22.63
C ALA A 143 10.39 27.37 -21.84
N LEU A 144 10.38 27.08 -20.54
CA LEU A 144 9.34 27.50 -19.58
C LEU A 144 9.88 28.59 -18.69
N THR A 145 9.13 29.68 -18.57
CA THR A 145 9.35 30.72 -17.57
C THR A 145 8.20 30.72 -16.58
N LEU A 146 8.51 30.62 -15.29
CA LEU A 146 7.56 30.83 -14.19
C LEU A 146 7.92 32.12 -13.47
N GLN A 147 6.90 32.93 -13.16
CA GLN A 147 7.08 34.22 -12.51
C GLN A 147 6.00 34.43 -11.44
N SER A 148 6.41 35.06 -10.33
CA SER A 148 5.51 35.54 -9.28
C SER A 148 5.72 37.05 -9.10
N SER A 149 4.67 37.78 -8.79
CA SER A 149 4.75 39.20 -8.41
C SER A 149 5.39 39.46 -7.04
N SER A 150 5.58 38.41 -6.25
CA SER A 150 6.29 38.47 -4.96
C SER A 150 7.80 38.40 -5.18
N PRO A 151 8.62 39.25 -4.55
CA PRO A 151 10.08 39.21 -4.68
C PRO A 151 10.76 38.15 -3.79
N VAL A 152 9.97 37.35 -3.03
CA VAL A 152 10.50 36.33 -2.12
C VAL A 152 10.71 35.04 -2.88
N ALA A 153 11.77 34.30 -2.54
CA ALA A 153 11.99 32.94 -3.08
C ALA A 153 10.78 32.04 -2.79
N GLN A 154 10.34 31.31 -3.80
CA GLN A 154 9.16 30.45 -3.73
C GLN A 154 9.46 29.09 -4.33
N ARG A 155 8.88 28.06 -3.77
CA ARG A 155 9.09 26.66 -4.19
C ARG A 155 7.79 26.04 -4.68
N GLY A 156 7.91 25.13 -5.63
CA GLY A 156 6.80 24.37 -6.16
C GLY A 156 7.25 23.24 -7.05
N TYR A 157 6.30 22.70 -7.79
CA TYR A 157 6.56 21.63 -8.75
C TYR A 157 5.96 21.94 -10.12
N VAL A 158 6.59 21.41 -11.14
CA VAL A 158 6.02 21.24 -12.47
C VAL A 158 5.84 19.76 -12.71
N LEU A 159 4.60 19.32 -12.80
CA LEU A 159 4.25 17.96 -13.23
C LEU A 159 3.96 17.99 -14.73
N MET A 160 4.66 17.18 -15.53
CA MET A 160 4.45 17.14 -16.98
C MET A 160 4.24 15.70 -17.46
N GLU A 161 3.45 15.57 -18.52
CA GLU A 161 3.27 14.34 -19.24
C GLU A 161 4.40 14.14 -20.26
N GLY A 162 4.88 12.91 -20.40
CA GLY A 162 5.77 12.48 -21.46
C GLY A 162 5.13 11.43 -22.37
N ASP A 163 5.88 10.93 -23.33
CA ASP A 163 5.43 9.87 -24.23
C ASP A 163 5.38 8.51 -23.50
N THR A 164 4.25 7.81 -23.60
CA THR A 164 4.05 6.48 -23.01
C THR A 164 4.96 5.39 -23.58
N ARG A 165 5.58 5.63 -24.75
CA ARG A 165 6.56 4.73 -25.37
C ARG A 165 7.93 4.75 -24.67
N THR A 166 8.21 5.82 -23.93
CA THR A 166 9.45 6.00 -23.17
C THR A 166 9.08 6.09 -21.70
N GLN A 167 9.09 4.95 -21.00
CA GLN A 167 8.77 4.87 -19.58
C GLN A 167 10.03 4.59 -18.76
N LEU A 168 10.15 5.30 -17.65
CA LEU A 168 11.14 5.01 -16.62
C LEU A 168 10.62 3.90 -15.73
N ALA A 169 11.32 2.77 -15.69
CA ALA A 169 11.11 1.75 -14.68
C ALA A 169 12.10 1.96 -13.53
N SER A 170 11.62 2.01 -12.30
CA SER A 170 12.49 2.11 -11.13
C SER A 170 11.94 1.35 -9.94
N TYR A 171 12.82 0.82 -9.10
CA TYR A 171 12.45 0.03 -7.93
C TYR A 171 13.53 0.07 -6.84
N LEU A 172 13.10 -0.11 -5.60
CA LEU A 172 14.01 -0.30 -4.47
C LEU A 172 14.59 -1.73 -4.55
N ARG A 173 15.91 -1.85 -4.66
CA ARG A 173 16.61 -3.13 -4.89
C ARG A 173 16.49 -4.09 -3.71
N THR A 174 16.43 -3.58 -2.50
CA THR A 174 16.30 -4.38 -1.28
C THR A 174 15.25 -3.78 -0.36
N ARG A 175 14.56 -4.64 0.39
CA ARG A 175 13.55 -4.22 1.37
C ARG A 175 14.09 -4.13 2.80
N GLN A 176 15.37 -3.87 3.00
CA GLN A 176 15.99 -3.72 4.31
C GLN A 176 15.98 -2.24 4.77
N GLN A 177 14.80 -1.64 4.82
CA GLN A 177 14.60 -0.22 5.13
C GLN A 177 14.73 0.04 6.64
N GLN A 178 15.94 -0.12 7.16
CA GLN A 178 16.28 0.15 8.56
C GLN A 178 17.27 1.31 8.65
N VAL A 179 17.22 2.04 9.75
CA VAL A 179 18.18 3.13 10.03
C VAL A 179 19.62 2.61 9.91
N GLY A 180 20.44 3.32 9.18
CA GLY A 180 21.84 2.97 8.96
C GLY A 180 22.11 1.89 7.92
N GLN A 181 21.10 1.26 7.34
CA GLN A 181 21.28 0.35 6.21
C GLN A 181 21.42 1.11 4.90
N SER A 182 22.23 0.58 3.98
CA SER A 182 22.38 1.14 2.65
C SER A 182 21.20 0.70 1.77
N LEU A 183 20.50 1.66 1.17
CA LEU A 183 19.35 1.43 0.29
C LEU A 183 19.72 1.86 -1.13
N THR A 184 19.49 0.98 -2.11
CA THR A 184 19.73 1.24 -3.52
C THR A 184 18.42 1.28 -4.28
N LEU A 185 18.26 2.33 -5.11
CA LEU A 185 17.24 2.37 -6.15
C LEU A 185 17.88 2.08 -7.50
N ASN A 186 17.25 1.20 -8.26
CA ASN A 186 17.60 0.91 -9.63
C ASN A 186 16.62 1.59 -10.58
N ALA A 187 17.16 2.06 -11.71
CA ALA A 187 16.41 2.71 -12.76
C ALA A 187 16.83 2.16 -14.12
N LEU A 188 15.87 1.91 -14.98
CA LEU A 188 16.09 1.48 -16.35
C LEU A 188 15.07 2.15 -17.29
N LEU A 189 15.48 2.42 -18.50
CA LEU A 189 14.67 3.12 -19.48
C LEU A 189 15.06 2.70 -20.91
N THR A 190 14.08 2.68 -21.80
CA THR A 190 14.34 2.47 -23.23
C THR A 190 14.71 3.80 -23.89
N GLY A 191 15.98 3.95 -24.27
CA GLY A 191 16.54 5.18 -24.84
C GLY A 191 17.98 5.41 -24.38
N THR A 192 18.54 6.57 -24.71
CA THR A 192 19.87 6.99 -24.22
C THR A 192 19.67 7.85 -22.98
N ILE A 193 20.26 7.44 -21.89
CA ILE A 193 20.30 8.23 -20.65
C ILE A 193 21.55 9.12 -20.69
N ASP A 194 21.33 10.44 -20.64
CA ASP A 194 22.43 11.42 -20.57
C ASP A 194 22.83 11.68 -19.12
N GLU A 195 21.83 11.74 -18.23
CA GLU A 195 22.01 11.97 -16.80
C GLU A 195 20.93 11.25 -16.00
N ALA A 196 21.35 10.53 -14.97
CA ALA A 196 20.46 9.94 -13.98
C ALA A 196 20.88 10.39 -12.57
N SER A 197 19.92 10.79 -11.75
CA SER A 197 20.17 11.20 -10.37
C SER A 197 19.10 10.68 -9.42
N LEU A 198 19.52 10.40 -8.19
CA LEU A 198 18.67 10.05 -7.06
C LEU A 198 18.59 11.24 -6.11
N ARG A 199 17.41 11.72 -5.87
CA ARG A 199 17.11 12.76 -4.91
C ARG A 199 16.34 12.17 -3.75
N VAL A 200 16.80 12.39 -2.52
CA VAL A 200 16.14 11.90 -1.32
C VAL A 200 15.70 13.07 -0.44
N ILE A 201 14.50 12.94 0.13
CA ILE A 201 13.94 13.88 1.11
C ILE A 201 13.78 13.09 2.41
N ASP A 202 14.43 13.56 3.47
CA ASP A 202 14.32 12.95 4.78
C ASP A 202 12.98 13.31 5.48
N PRO A 203 12.61 12.63 6.57
CA PRO A 203 11.36 12.92 7.30
C PRO A 203 11.27 14.35 7.88
N GLN A 204 12.38 15.07 7.95
CA GLN A 204 12.45 16.46 8.41
C GLN A 204 12.42 17.49 7.25
N GLY A 205 12.33 16.99 5.99
CA GLY A 205 12.31 17.83 4.79
C GLY A 205 13.69 18.20 4.25
N GLY A 206 14.77 17.66 4.81
CA GLY A 206 16.12 17.82 4.30
C GLY A 206 16.29 17.11 2.96
N VAL A 207 16.88 17.81 1.97
CA VAL A 207 17.01 17.30 0.59
C VAL A 207 18.47 17.04 0.27
N ARG A 208 18.75 15.86 -0.30
CA ARG A 208 20.07 15.51 -0.85
C ARG A 208 19.90 14.92 -2.25
N SER A 209 20.84 15.25 -3.15
CA SER A 209 20.90 14.66 -4.49
C SER A 209 22.23 14.00 -4.71
N MET A 210 22.24 12.88 -5.41
CA MET A 210 23.42 12.10 -5.74
C MET A 210 23.29 11.53 -7.16
N PRO A 211 24.40 11.33 -7.88
CA PRO A 211 24.33 10.72 -9.20
C PRO A 211 23.93 9.24 -9.09
N MET A 212 23.28 8.74 -10.13
CA MET A 212 23.10 7.32 -10.41
C MET A 212 24.04 6.91 -11.53
N ALA A 213 24.58 5.71 -11.47
CA ALA A 213 25.54 5.20 -12.45
C ALA A 213 25.20 3.75 -12.85
N ASP A 214 25.56 3.41 -14.09
CA ASP A 214 25.57 2.05 -14.64
C ASP A 214 27.02 1.55 -14.63
N ASP A 215 27.57 1.28 -13.45
CA ASP A 215 28.99 0.97 -13.26
C ASP A 215 29.25 -0.39 -12.58
N GLY A 216 28.18 -1.16 -12.30
CA GLY A 216 28.25 -2.46 -11.66
C GLY A 216 28.61 -2.42 -10.16
N LYS A 217 28.51 -1.25 -9.50
CA LYS A 217 28.94 -1.08 -8.10
C LYS A 217 27.80 -0.73 -7.13
N HIS A 218 26.67 -0.30 -7.65
CA HIS A 218 25.53 0.16 -6.87
C HIS A 218 24.39 -0.87 -6.84
N ASP A 219 24.77 -2.16 -6.85
CA ASP A 219 23.81 -3.28 -6.94
C ASP A 219 22.89 -3.17 -8.19
N ASP A 220 23.45 -2.59 -9.25
CA ASP A 220 22.83 -2.28 -10.54
C ASP A 220 23.04 -3.38 -11.60
N GLY A 221 23.79 -4.44 -11.28
CA GLY A 221 24.09 -5.54 -12.20
C GLY A 221 25.50 -5.46 -12.74
N ALA A 222 25.66 -5.46 -14.05
CA ALA A 222 26.96 -5.35 -14.73
C ALA A 222 27.12 -3.95 -15.33
N ALA A 223 28.35 -3.42 -15.30
CA ALA A 223 28.61 -2.12 -15.91
C ALA A 223 28.21 -2.10 -17.40
N GLY A 224 27.43 -1.13 -17.82
CA GLY A 224 26.93 -0.93 -19.18
C GLY A 224 25.78 -1.85 -19.58
N ASP A 225 25.02 -2.39 -18.61
CA ASP A 225 23.85 -3.24 -18.90
C ASP A 225 22.52 -2.45 -19.00
N GLY A 226 22.58 -1.13 -18.82
CA GLY A 226 21.43 -0.22 -18.94
C GLY A 226 20.66 -0.03 -17.64
N VAL A 227 21.11 -0.63 -16.53
CA VAL A 227 20.54 -0.42 -15.20
C VAL A 227 21.40 0.58 -14.43
N TYR A 228 20.81 1.69 -14.02
CA TYR A 228 21.46 2.73 -13.23
C TYR A 228 21.14 2.54 -11.74
N GLY A 229 22.15 2.47 -10.89
CA GLY A 229 22.02 2.36 -9.45
C GLY A 229 22.34 3.66 -8.72
N GLY A 230 21.53 4.00 -7.71
CA GLY A 230 21.78 5.12 -6.81
C GLY A 230 21.55 4.68 -5.36
N THR A 231 22.52 4.99 -4.48
CA THR A 231 22.51 4.47 -3.10
C THR A 231 22.47 5.60 -2.08
N PHE A 232 21.64 5.47 -1.06
CA PHE A 232 21.62 6.37 0.09
C PHE A 232 21.51 5.58 1.41
N GLN A 233 21.85 6.22 2.51
CA GLN A 233 21.77 5.66 3.84
C GLN A 233 20.86 6.51 4.70
N PRO A 234 19.68 6.01 5.13
CA PRO A 234 18.79 6.74 6.02
C PRO A 234 19.40 6.84 7.42
N THR A 235 19.30 8.04 7.99
CA THR A 235 19.90 8.37 9.29
C THR A 235 18.87 8.46 10.42
N SER A 236 17.58 8.40 10.10
CA SER A 236 16.47 8.44 11.05
C SER A 236 15.32 7.57 10.60
N GLU A 237 14.51 7.12 11.55
CA GLU A 237 13.22 6.48 11.25
C GLU A 237 12.23 7.49 10.68
N GLY A 238 11.20 6.96 10.02
CA GLY A 238 10.12 7.73 9.40
C GLY A 238 10.05 7.51 7.90
N THR A 239 9.21 8.27 7.23
CA THR A 239 9.04 8.14 5.79
C THR A 239 10.01 9.02 5.04
N TRP A 240 10.89 8.41 4.27
CA TRP A 240 11.75 9.04 3.29
C TRP A 240 11.06 9.04 1.94
N ILE A 241 11.33 10.04 1.11
CA ILE A 241 10.89 10.07 -0.29
C ILE A 241 12.14 10.03 -1.15
N ALA A 242 12.19 9.08 -2.06
CA ALA A 242 13.29 8.94 -3.00
C ALA A 242 12.76 9.15 -4.42
N GLN A 243 13.27 10.16 -5.10
CA GLN A 243 12.92 10.51 -6.47
C GLN A 243 14.08 10.16 -7.40
N VAL A 244 13.82 9.31 -8.38
CA VAL A 244 14.72 9.10 -9.51
C VAL A 244 14.40 10.15 -10.56
N VAL A 245 15.42 10.82 -11.08
CA VAL A 245 15.30 11.82 -12.16
C VAL A 245 16.23 11.39 -13.30
N VAL A 246 15.68 11.23 -14.49
CA VAL A 246 16.42 10.81 -15.69
C VAL A 246 16.19 11.82 -16.81
N HIS A 247 17.28 12.34 -17.36
CA HIS A 247 17.29 13.10 -18.61
C HIS A 247 17.94 12.26 -19.71
N GLY A 248 17.43 12.35 -20.92
CA GLY A 248 17.96 11.57 -22.03
C GLY A 248 17.35 11.92 -23.38
N HIS A 249 17.64 11.06 -24.36
CA HIS A 249 17.10 11.17 -25.71
C HIS A 249 16.48 9.84 -26.15
N ASP A 250 15.34 9.93 -26.80
CA ASP A 250 14.69 8.78 -27.41
C ASP A 250 15.46 8.28 -28.63
N GLN A 251 14.97 7.19 -29.26
CA GLN A 251 15.61 6.62 -30.47
C GLN A 251 15.60 7.57 -31.68
N ALA A 252 14.75 8.60 -31.66
CA ALA A 252 14.70 9.65 -32.70
C ALA A 252 15.56 10.87 -32.35
N GLY A 253 16.30 10.83 -31.23
CA GLY A 253 17.11 11.94 -30.74
C GLY A 253 16.30 13.07 -30.10
N GLN A 254 15.03 12.85 -29.75
CA GLN A 254 14.22 13.85 -29.07
C GLN A 254 14.51 13.81 -27.55
N PRO A 255 14.72 14.98 -26.91
CA PRO A 255 14.96 15.02 -25.49
C PRO A 255 13.75 14.59 -24.71
N PHE A 256 13.96 13.88 -23.59
CA PHE A 256 12.93 13.56 -22.61
C PHE A 256 13.43 13.82 -21.18
N VAL A 257 12.49 13.91 -20.25
CA VAL A 257 12.73 13.82 -18.82
C VAL A 257 11.67 12.91 -18.19
N ARG A 258 12.09 12.06 -17.25
CA ARG A 258 11.20 11.19 -16.47
C ARG A 258 11.59 11.24 -15.01
N THR A 259 10.58 11.17 -14.15
CA THR A 259 10.80 10.96 -12.72
C THR A 259 9.94 9.81 -12.20
N SER A 260 10.39 9.22 -11.11
CA SER A 260 9.57 8.30 -10.33
C SER A 260 9.79 8.53 -8.85
N GLU A 261 8.72 8.54 -8.08
CA GLU A 261 8.70 8.88 -6.67
C GLU A 261 8.39 7.65 -5.82
N HIS A 262 9.34 7.29 -4.96
CA HIS A 262 9.24 6.16 -4.04
C HIS A 262 9.00 6.65 -2.62
N VAL A 263 7.97 6.12 -1.98
CA VAL A 263 7.74 6.25 -0.53
C VAL A 263 8.55 5.15 0.14
N VAL A 264 9.53 5.53 0.93
CA VAL A 264 10.47 4.61 1.58
C VAL A 264 10.30 4.73 3.10
N PRO A 265 9.43 3.90 3.71
CA PRO A 265 9.34 3.84 5.15
C PRO A 265 10.64 3.26 5.71
N VAL A 266 11.16 3.85 6.78
CA VAL A 266 12.39 3.43 7.45
C VAL A 266 12.10 3.23 8.94
N VAL A 267 12.43 2.07 9.47
CA VAL A 267 12.24 1.72 10.87
C VAL A 267 13.56 1.73 11.64
N ASP A 268 13.52 2.14 12.90
CA ASP A 268 14.68 2.05 13.81
C ASP A 268 14.72 0.71 14.57
N THR A 269 13.74 -0.16 14.35
CA THR A 269 13.71 -1.49 14.98
C THR A 269 14.78 -2.38 14.38
N SER A 270 15.69 -2.87 15.22
CA SER A 270 16.53 -4.00 14.87
C SER A 270 16.08 -5.22 15.66
N LEU A 271 15.76 -6.30 14.94
CA LEU A 271 15.38 -7.58 15.50
C LEU A 271 16.44 -8.62 15.19
N ARG A 272 16.84 -9.39 16.18
CA ARG A 272 17.80 -10.48 15.98
C ARG A 272 17.22 -11.78 16.49
N LEU A 273 17.27 -12.83 15.68
CA LEU A 273 17.00 -14.20 16.09
C LEU A 273 18.17 -14.70 16.97
N LEU A 274 17.85 -15.28 18.10
CA LEU A 274 18.82 -15.83 19.03
C LEU A 274 18.95 -17.34 18.82
N GLY A 275 20.18 -17.80 18.60
CA GLY A 275 20.47 -19.21 18.30
C GLY A 275 20.33 -19.57 16.82
N ASN A 276 20.80 -20.79 16.50
CA ASN A 276 20.90 -21.33 15.15
C ASN A 276 20.08 -22.62 14.96
N ALA A 277 19.29 -23.01 15.95
CA ALA A 277 18.39 -24.16 15.90
C ALA A 277 17.13 -23.85 16.71
N LEU A 278 16.00 -24.40 16.27
CA LEU A 278 14.68 -24.18 16.84
C LEU A 278 14.12 -25.46 17.45
N GLY A 279 13.31 -25.31 18.50
CA GLY A 279 12.58 -26.42 19.12
C GLY A 279 11.07 -26.22 19.03
N ALA A 280 10.36 -27.26 18.62
CA ALA A 280 8.91 -27.33 18.72
C ALA A 280 8.49 -28.04 20.01
N ARG A 281 7.41 -27.56 20.63
CA ARG A 281 6.82 -28.17 21.83
C ARG A 281 5.35 -28.49 21.57
N ALA A 282 4.87 -29.61 22.13
CA ALA A 282 3.46 -29.95 22.08
C ALA A 282 2.61 -28.88 22.77
N ALA A 283 1.56 -28.45 22.11
CA ALA A 283 0.54 -27.53 22.60
C ALA A 283 -0.83 -28.25 22.64
N ALA A 284 -1.91 -27.50 22.89
CA ALA A 284 -3.25 -28.08 22.96
C ALA A 284 -3.68 -28.76 21.65
N GLY A 285 -4.46 -29.83 21.74
CA GLY A 285 -4.96 -30.57 20.58
C GLY A 285 -3.85 -31.18 19.73
N THR A 286 -3.84 -30.90 18.43
CA THR A 286 -2.83 -31.35 17.45
C THR A 286 -1.75 -30.29 17.17
N ARG A 287 -1.65 -29.23 17.99
CA ARG A 287 -0.73 -28.11 17.74
C ARG A 287 0.65 -28.35 18.34
N LEU A 288 1.63 -27.83 17.65
CA LEU A 288 3.00 -27.60 18.11
C LEU A 288 3.26 -26.10 18.16
N THR A 289 4.02 -25.64 19.14
CA THR A 289 4.56 -24.28 19.18
C THR A 289 6.04 -24.33 18.91
N ILE A 290 6.48 -23.65 17.86
CA ILE A 290 7.88 -23.40 17.52
C ILE A 290 8.25 -22.07 18.15
N ALA A 291 9.16 -22.08 19.12
CA ALA A 291 9.63 -20.88 19.77
C ALA A 291 10.74 -20.23 18.93
N LEU A 292 10.51 -19.01 18.47
CA LEU A 292 11.52 -18.19 17.80
C LEU A 292 12.09 -17.21 18.84
N PRO A 293 13.25 -17.49 19.46
CA PRO A 293 13.83 -16.60 20.45
C PRO A 293 14.38 -15.34 19.77
N VAL A 294 13.91 -14.18 20.17
CA VAL A 294 14.26 -12.92 19.55
C VAL A 294 14.71 -11.87 20.56
N ALA A 295 15.59 -10.97 20.13
CA ALA A 295 15.96 -9.78 20.87
C ALA A 295 15.73 -8.55 19.97
N ALA A 296 14.87 -7.65 20.42
CA ALA A 296 14.57 -6.40 19.74
C ALA A 296 15.35 -5.24 20.36
N ARG A 297 15.70 -4.24 19.55
CA ARG A 297 16.26 -2.95 19.94
C ARG A 297 15.57 -1.84 19.14
N GLY A 298 15.63 -0.62 19.64
CA GLY A 298 14.96 0.53 19.06
C GLY A 298 13.45 0.54 19.35
N ASN A 299 12.68 1.13 18.46
CA ASN A 299 11.21 1.26 18.58
C ASN A 299 10.50 -0.03 18.14
N ALA A 300 10.61 -1.08 18.97
CA ALA A 300 10.05 -2.38 18.64
C ALA A 300 8.51 -2.35 18.63
N PRO A 301 7.86 -2.88 17.58
CA PRO A 301 6.41 -3.00 17.54
C PRO A 301 5.91 -4.04 18.56
N SER A 302 4.62 -3.97 18.90
CA SER A 302 3.99 -4.90 19.84
C SER A 302 3.83 -6.33 19.30
N HIS A 303 3.82 -6.48 17.99
CA HIS A 303 3.68 -7.75 17.26
C HIS A 303 4.44 -7.69 15.94
N TYR A 304 4.61 -8.84 15.30
CA TYR A 304 5.37 -8.98 14.06
C TYR A 304 4.60 -9.87 13.09
N ARG A 305 4.72 -9.58 11.79
CA ARG A 305 4.28 -10.52 10.75
C ARG A 305 5.37 -11.57 10.54
N VAL A 306 5.00 -12.86 10.60
CA VAL A 306 5.95 -13.97 10.50
C VAL A 306 5.50 -14.94 9.43
N PHE A 307 6.45 -15.42 8.63
CA PHE A 307 6.27 -16.47 7.64
C PHE A 307 7.46 -17.42 7.66
N GLY A 308 7.21 -18.70 7.40
CA GLY A 308 8.27 -19.70 7.20
C GLY A 308 7.72 -20.99 6.58
N GLN A 309 8.61 -21.81 6.04
CA GLN A 309 8.30 -23.10 5.41
C GLN A 309 8.86 -24.25 6.24
N VAL A 310 8.02 -25.19 6.62
CA VAL A 310 8.44 -26.41 7.30
C VAL A 310 8.77 -27.48 6.27
N TRP A 311 9.94 -28.08 6.40
CA TRP A 311 10.42 -29.16 5.58
C TRP A 311 10.85 -30.34 6.46
N GLY A 312 10.73 -31.55 5.96
CA GLY A 312 11.23 -32.77 6.59
C GLY A 312 11.83 -33.71 5.55
N THR A 313 12.02 -34.98 5.88
CA THR A 313 12.54 -35.97 4.95
C THR A 313 11.54 -37.11 4.71
N ASP A 314 11.58 -37.73 3.54
CA ASP A 314 10.84 -38.93 3.23
C ASP A 314 11.53 -40.18 3.83
N ALA A 315 10.99 -41.36 3.56
CA ALA A 315 11.55 -42.64 4.04
C ALA A 315 12.95 -42.95 3.44
N LYS A 316 13.36 -42.26 2.38
CA LYS A 316 14.66 -42.42 1.71
C LYS A 316 15.65 -41.31 2.11
N GLY A 317 15.27 -40.42 3.02
CA GLY A 317 16.10 -39.32 3.46
C GLY A 317 16.11 -38.10 2.50
N LYS A 318 15.24 -38.08 1.49
CA LYS A 318 15.10 -36.94 0.58
C LYS A 318 14.25 -35.86 1.23
N ASP A 319 14.65 -34.60 1.11
CA ASP A 319 13.88 -33.44 1.55
C ASP A 319 12.50 -33.36 0.89
N ILE A 320 11.47 -33.20 1.70
CA ILE A 320 10.09 -32.99 1.25
C ILE A 320 9.46 -31.80 1.97
N PRO A 321 8.66 -30.97 1.28
CA PRO A 321 7.95 -29.86 1.90
C PRO A 321 6.77 -30.38 2.73
N VAL A 322 6.49 -29.68 3.84
CA VAL A 322 5.39 -30.03 4.77
C VAL A 322 4.26 -29.03 4.70
N ALA A 323 4.55 -27.78 5.02
CA ALA A 323 3.58 -26.68 5.02
C ALA A 323 4.31 -25.32 5.10
N TRP A 324 3.68 -24.26 4.64
CA TRP A 324 4.02 -22.93 5.11
C TRP A 324 3.24 -22.64 6.39
N ILE A 325 3.82 -21.81 7.26
CA ILE A 325 3.23 -21.38 8.53
C ILE A 325 3.50 -19.90 8.75
N GLY A 326 2.59 -19.19 9.43
CA GLY A 326 2.76 -17.75 9.67
C GLY A 326 1.63 -17.15 10.50
N GLY A 327 1.59 -15.81 10.49
CA GLY A 327 0.58 -15.00 11.17
C GLY A 327 1.16 -13.77 11.82
N MET A 328 0.31 -13.03 12.54
CA MET A 328 0.71 -11.91 13.38
C MET A 328 1.04 -12.45 14.79
N LEU A 329 2.29 -12.32 15.22
CA LEU A 329 2.77 -12.91 16.47
C LEU A 329 3.20 -11.83 17.47
N THR A 330 2.64 -11.89 18.67
CA THR A 330 3.06 -11.05 19.81
C THR A 330 4.18 -11.75 20.57
N PRO A 331 5.30 -11.09 20.89
CA PRO A 331 6.37 -11.66 21.68
C PRO A 331 5.89 -12.06 23.08
N GLN A 332 6.21 -13.27 23.49
CA GLN A 332 5.94 -13.79 24.82
C GLN A 332 7.25 -14.21 25.46
N GLN A 333 7.65 -13.55 26.55
CA GLN A 333 8.91 -13.85 27.26
C GLN A 333 10.14 -13.87 26.33
N GLY A 334 10.22 -12.93 25.37
CA GLY A 334 11.33 -12.86 24.39
C GLY A 334 11.29 -13.90 23.29
N GLN A 335 10.15 -14.54 23.05
CA GLN A 335 9.96 -15.53 22.00
C GLN A 335 8.71 -15.21 21.17
N LEU A 336 8.78 -15.43 19.87
CA LEU A 336 7.60 -15.41 18.99
C LEU A 336 7.07 -16.85 18.85
N PRO A 337 5.83 -17.13 19.31
CA PRO A 337 5.27 -18.48 19.34
C PRO A 337 4.64 -18.83 17.98
N LEU A 338 5.44 -19.32 17.03
CA LEU A 338 4.96 -19.77 15.72
C LEU A 338 4.29 -21.15 15.85
N SER A 339 3.12 -21.31 15.26
CA SER A 339 2.30 -22.52 15.44
C SER A 339 2.29 -23.41 14.21
N LEU A 340 2.31 -24.73 14.43
CA LEU A 340 2.20 -25.75 13.40
C LEU A 340 1.21 -26.84 13.86
N ASP A 341 0.28 -27.26 13.00
CA ASP A 341 -0.53 -28.44 13.25
C ASP A 341 0.23 -29.71 12.84
N GLU A 342 0.36 -30.67 13.75
CA GLU A 342 1.04 -31.94 13.49
C GLU A 342 0.46 -32.72 12.30
N ARG A 343 -0.82 -32.50 11.98
CA ARG A 343 -1.48 -33.15 10.85
C ARG A 343 -0.83 -32.83 9.50
N TRP A 344 -0.21 -31.64 9.37
CA TRP A 344 0.58 -31.28 8.19
C TRP A 344 1.78 -32.21 8.01
N ILE A 345 2.53 -32.49 9.10
CA ILE A 345 3.67 -33.41 9.07
C ILE A 345 3.21 -34.83 8.74
N ALA A 346 2.15 -35.30 9.41
CA ALA A 346 1.62 -36.64 9.19
C ALA A 346 1.07 -36.81 7.77
N ARG A 347 0.40 -35.76 7.22
CA ARG A 347 -0.12 -35.73 5.85
C ARG A 347 0.99 -35.82 4.80
N ALA A 348 2.08 -35.10 5.01
CA ALA A 348 3.26 -35.15 4.15
C ALA A 348 4.04 -36.48 4.26
N GLY A 349 3.78 -37.32 5.27
CA GLY A 349 4.58 -38.48 5.59
C GLY A 349 6.01 -38.14 5.99
N ALA A 350 6.24 -36.90 6.44
CA ALA A 350 7.56 -36.37 6.71
C ALA A 350 8.13 -36.90 8.03
N ARG A 351 9.44 -37.08 8.05
CA ARG A 351 10.25 -37.54 9.19
C ARG A 351 11.40 -36.59 9.46
N ALA A 352 12.02 -36.73 10.63
CA ALA A 352 13.26 -36.03 10.95
C ALA A 352 14.40 -36.43 9.98
N PRO A 353 15.36 -35.51 9.70
CA PRO A 353 15.48 -34.19 10.28
C PRO A 353 14.49 -33.19 9.69
N PHE A 354 14.00 -32.26 10.52
CA PHE A 354 13.14 -31.16 10.06
C PHE A 354 13.94 -29.87 9.99
N THR A 355 13.48 -28.97 9.11
CA THR A 355 14.01 -27.60 8.96
C THR A 355 12.88 -26.59 8.83
N LEU A 356 13.10 -25.38 9.33
CA LEU A 356 12.32 -24.20 8.99
C LEU A 356 13.12 -23.41 7.96
N ARG A 357 12.53 -23.18 6.77
CA ARG A 357 13.18 -22.50 5.64
C ARG A 357 12.46 -21.21 5.30
N SER A 358 13.17 -20.31 4.63
CA SER A 358 12.64 -19.03 4.17
C SER A 358 11.93 -18.24 5.27
N LEU A 359 12.47 -18.31 6.51
CA LEU A 359 11.90 -17.57 7.63
C LEU A 359 12.02 -16.07 7.36
N ARG A 360 10.89 -15.36 7.49
CA ARG A 360 10.82 -13.90 7.53
C ARG A 360 10.10 -13.48 8.80
N ILE A 361 10.66 -12.49 9.50
CA ILE A 361 10.00 -11.77 10.59
C ILE A 361 10.02 -10.30 10.16
N GLU A 362 8.86 -9.70 10.03
CA GLU A 362 8.66 -8.41 9.39
C GLU A 362 7.96 -7.43 10.32
N ASP A 363 8.24 -6.14 10.10
CA ASP A 363 7.47 -5.05 10.67
C ASP A 363 5.99 -5.18 10.24
N PRO A 364 5.02 -5.02 11.15
CA PRO A 364 3.61 -5.28 10.84
C PRO A 364 2.96 -4.19 9.99
N ASP A 365 3.50 -2.96 10.04
CA ASP A 365 2.90 -1.79 9.41
C ASP A 365 3.46 -1.51 8.00
N HIS A 366 4.72 -1.91 7.75
CA HIS A 366 5.42 -1.63 6.49
C HIS A 366 5.93 -2.88 5.77
N TYR A 367 5.76 -4.07 6.39
CA TYR A 367 6.21 -5.37 5.85
C TYR A 367 7.72 -5.41 5.55
N ILE A 368 8.51 -4.64 6.31
CA ILE A 368 9.96 -4.58 6.20
C ILE A 368 10.54 -5.81 6.88
N PRO A 369 11.35 -6.64 6.19
CA PRO A 369 12.02 -7.78 6.81
C PRO A 369 13.04 -7.32 7.86
N LEU A 370 12.78 -7.64 9.13
CA LEU A 370 13.69 -7.40 10.24
C LEU A 370 14.63 -8.59 10.47
N VAL A 371 14.16 -9.80 10.17
CA VAL A 371 14.94 -11.04 10.20
C VAL A 371 14.63 -11.87 8.97
N GLN A 372 15.67 -12.38 8.34
CA GLN A 372 15.57 -13.39 7.28
C GLN A 372 16.54 -14.54 7.59
N ALA A 373 16.06 -15.77 7.45
CA ALA A 373 16.90 -16.96 7.58
C ALA A 373 16.55 -17.98 6.51
N ALA A 374 17.55 -18.38 5.73
CA ALA A 374 17.36 -19.33 4.63
C ALA A 374 16.96 -20.71 5.12
N THR A 375 17.64 -21.22 6.15
CA THR A 375 17.38 -22.56 6.72
C THR A 375 17.82 -22.62 8.19
N LEU A 376 16.94 -23.13 9.04
CA LEU A 376 17.20 -23.37 10.45
C LEU A 376 16.82 -24.83 10.79
N PRO A 377 17.67 -25.60 11.47
CA PRO A 377 17.31 -26.89 12.02
C PRO A 377 16.11 -26.76 12.97
N LEU A 378 15.15 -27.68 12.86
CA LEU A 378 13.94 -27.71 13.68
C LEU A 378 13.80 -29.06 14.36
N GLN A 379 13.84 -29.07 15.70
CA GLN A 379 13.56 -30.27 16.48
C GLN A 379 12.06 -30.38 16.72
N VAL A 380 11.46 -31.48 16.26
CA VAL A 380 10.03 -31.77 16.40
C VAL A 380 9.87 -33.01 17.28
N PRO A 381 9.01 -33.00 18.32
CA PRO A 381 8.73 -34.19 19.14
C PRO A 381 8.01 -35.24 18.32
N ALA A 382 7.94 -36.46 18.86
CA ALA A 382 7.16 -37.54 18.27
C ALA A 382 5.68 -37.14 18.10
N LEU A 383 5.12 -37.42 16.92
CA LEU A 383 3.74 -37.07 16.61
C LEU A 383 2.75 -37.89 17.47
N ARG A 384 1.69 -37.24 17.89
CA ARG A 384 0.60 -37.90 18.62
C ARG A 384 -0.18 -38.84 17.70
N ARG A 385 -0.62 -40.01 18.20
CA ARG A 385 -1.42 -40.97 17.42
C ARG A 385 -2.68 -40.37 16.82
N ALA A 386 -3.36 -39.48 17.54
CA ALA A 386 -4.54 -38.77 17.05
C ALA A 386 -4.24 -37.89 15.82
N SER A 387 -3.06 -37.30 15.72
CA SER A 387 -2.65 -36.51 14.56
C SER A 387 -2.38 -37.42 13.34
N ILE A 388 -1.75 -38.56 13.54
CA ILE A 388 -1.48 -39.52 12.48
C ILE A 388 -2.80 -40.10 11.93
N SER A 389 -3.73 -40.51 12.80
CA SER A 389 -5.02 -41.07 12.38
C SER A 389 -5.91 -40.06 11.63
N ARG A 390 -5.75 -38.76 11.88
CA ARG A 390 -6.51 -37.67 11.22
C ARG A 390 -5.79 -37.10 10.01
N ALA A 391 -4.57 -37.51 9.70
CA ALA A 391 -3.78 -36.96 8.61
C ALA A 391 -4.39 -37.22 7.22
N SER A 392 -5.18 -38.27 7.07
CA SER A 392 -5.88 -38.64 5.84
C SER A 392 -7.19 -37.85 5.61
N THR A 393 -7.67 -37.07 6.60
CA THR A 393 -8.86 -36.25 6.46
C THR A 393 -8.57 -35.03 5.60
N ALA A 394 -9.62 -34.39 5.07
CA ALA A 394 -9.51 -33.13 4.34
C ALA A 394 -8.87 -32.04 5.21
N ILE A 395 -8.17 -31.11 4.57
CA ILE A 395 -7.64 -29.91 5.22
C ILE A 395 -8.83 -29.10 5.75
N ASP A 396 -8.87 -28.90 7.05
CA ASP A 396 -9.93 -28.15 7.72
C ASP A 396 -9.47 -26.74 8.16
N GLU A 397 -10.43 -25.92 8.62
CA GLU A 397 -10.18 -24.56 9.10
C GLU A 397 -9.11 -24.53 10.20
N SER A 398 -9.16 -25.49 11.14
CA SER A 398 -8.20 -25.49 12.26
C SER A 398 -6.77 -25.82 11.82
N MET A 399 -6.58 -26.57 10.73
CA MET A 399 -5.25 -26.73 10.13
C MET A 399 -4.74 -25.45 9.47
N ARG A 400 -5.63 -24.69 8.83
CA ARG A 400 -5.26 -23.47 8.09
C ARG A 400 -5.11 -22.24 8.96
N MET A 401 -5.97 -22.06 9.98
CA MET A 401 -6.08 -20.82 10.73
C MET A 401 -5.88 -20.99 12.24
N GLY A 402 -5.64 -22.22 12.70
CA GLY A 402 -5.60 -22.54 14.12
C GLY A 402 -6.99 -22.77 14.73
N PRO A 403 -7.07 -23.04 16.03
CA PRO A 403 -8.33 -23.25 16.71
C PRO A 403 -9.11 -21.94 16.80
N ARG A 404 -10.39 -21.99 16.46
CA ARG A 404 -11.28 -20.83 16.61
C ARG A 404 -11.43 -20.49 18.11
N PRO A 405 -11.31 -19.21 18.51
CA PRO A 405 -11.49 -18.81 19.91
C PRO A 405 -12.88 -19.19 20.45
N THR A 406 -12.94 -19.68 21.69
CA THR A 406 -14.20 -20.16 22.30
C THR A 406 -15.30 -19.11 22.29
N ALA A 407 -14.98 -17.87 22.58
CA ALA A 407 -15.97 -16.78 22.57
C ALA A 407 -16.60 -16.58 21.17
N LEU A 408 -15.79 -16.66 20.11
CA LEU A 408 -16.26 -16.55 18.72
C LEU A 408 -17.06 -17.77 18.30
N ALA A 409 -16.63 -18.98 18.71
CA ALA A 409 -17.33 -20.23 18.46
C ALA A 409 -18.69 -20.27 19.17
N SER A 410 -18.78 -19.79 20.41
CA SER A 410 -20.03 -19.70 21.16
C SER A 410 -21.01 -18.71 20.52
N ALA A 411 -20.51 -17.56 20.04
CA ALA A 411 -21.31 -16.61 19.30
C ALA A 411 -21.91 -17.20 18.02
N MET A 412 -21.14 -18.03 17.29
CA MET A 412 -21.62 -18.76 16.12
C MET A 412 -22.72 -19.78 16.46
N ALA A 413 -22.53 -20.55 17.53
CA ALA A 413 -23.52 -21.57 17.95
C ALA A 413 -24.85 -20.95 18.38
N MET A 414 -24.84 -19.70 18.83
CA MET A 414 -26.04 -18.95 19.25
C MET A 414 -26.65 -18.12 18.10
N ALA A 415 -25.95 -17.91 17.01
CA ALA A 415 -26.44 -17.17 15.86
C ALA A 415 -27.44 -18.01 15.08
N GLN A 416 -28.73 -17.69 15.21
CA GLN A 416 -29.73 -18.17 14.28
C GLN A 416 -29.54 -17.49 12.91
N PRO A 417 -29.81 -18.16 11.78
CA PRO A 417 -29.82 -17.50 10.48
C PRO A 417 -30.77 -16.29 10.52
N GLN A 418 -30.27 -15.11 10.20
CA GLN A 418 -30.96 -13.82 10.24
C GLN A 418 -31.30 -13.26 11.65
N ALA A 419 -30.67 -13.75 12.71
CA ALA A 419 -30.83 -13.13 14.03
C ALA A 419 -30.15 -11.73 14.07
N ALA A 420 -30.57 -10.90 15.03
CA ALA A 420 -30.17 -9.50 15.26
C ALA A 420 -28.67 -9.23 15.47
N GLY A 421 -27.78 -10.18 15.15
CA GLY A 421 -26.33 -10.10 15.27
C GLY A 421 -25.55 -10.00 13.96
N SER A 422 -26.19 -10.11 12.81
CA SER A 422 -25.52 -10.04 11.50
C SER A 422 -25.56 -8.62 10.96
N GLN A 423 -24.41 -8.05 10.66
CA GLN A 423 -24.25 -6.65 10.27
C GLN A 423 -23.45 -6.50 8.97
N LEU A 424 -23.76 -5.47 8.20
CA LEU A 424 -22.91 -5.02 7.10
C LEU A 424 -22.10 -3.81 7.57
N VAL A 425 -20.78 -3.90 7.50
CA VAL A 425 -19.87 -2.81 7.82
C VAL A 425 -19.44 -2.11 6.54
N LEU A 426 -19.77 -0.82 6.43
CA LEU A 426 -19.38 0.03 5.32
C LEU A 426 -18.04 0.69 5.67
N VAL A 427 -16.99 0.33 4.94
CA VAL A 427 -15.60 0.73 5.23
C VAL A 427 -15.15 1.77 4.22
N HIS A 428 -14.65 2.91 4.72
CA HIS A 428 -14.06 3.96 3.87
C HIS A 428 -12.62 3.62 3.45
N GLY A 429 -12.00 4.49 2.65
CA GLY A 429 -10.59 4.38 2.23
C GLY A 429 -9.66 5.31 3.00
N TYR A 430 -8.42 5.40 2.51
CA TYR A 430 -7.43 6.38 2.94
C TYR A 430 -7.96 7.80 2.72
N CYS A 431 -7.65 8.70 3.64
CA CYS A 431 -7.95 10.12 3.51
C CYS A 431 -9.45 10.41 3.24
N SER A 432 -10.34 9.71 3.93
CA SER A 432 -11.78 9.78 3.71
C SER A 432 -12.56 9.83 5.03
N ASN A 433 -13.62 10.63 5.06
CA ASN A 433 -14.55 10.78 6.20
C ASN A 433 -15.79 9.85 6.10
N GLY A 434 -15.73 8.83 5.27
CA GLY A 434 -16.86 7.97 4.94
C GLY A 434 -17.51 8.40 3.62
N VAL A 435 -17.79 7.41 2.78
CA VAL A 435 -18.21 7.64 1.40
C VAL A 435 -19.53 6.98 1.05
N TRP A 436 -19.90 5.92 1.79
CA TRP A 436 -21.01 5.08 1.43
C TRP A 436 -22.37 5.74 1.73
N PRO A 437 -23.31 5.73 0.76
CA PRO A 437 -24.70 6.14 1.02
C PRO A 437 -25.42 5.05 1.85
N GLN A 438 -25.30 5.11 3.16
CA GLN A 438 -25.79 4.07 4.09
C GLN A 438 -27.26 3.70 3.86
N ALA A 439 -28.09 4.63 3.43
CA ALA A 439 -29.52 4.38 3.13
C ALA A 439 -29.75 3.36 1.99
N GLN A 440 -28.73 3.04 1.19
CA GLN A 440 -28.80 2.02 0.14
C GLN A 440 -28.47 0.61 0.66
N PHE A 441 -28.16 0.46 1.94
CA PHE A 441 -27.78 -0.81 2.55
C PHE A 441 -28.64 -1.11 3.77
N THR A 442 -29.11 -2.36 3.87
CA THR A 442 -29.90 -2.83 5.02
C THR A 442 -28.99 -3.37 6.11
N ASN A 443 -29.36 -3.20 7.37
CA ASN A 443 -28.56 -3.61 8.53
C ASN A 443 -27.08 -3.22 8.38
N ALA A 444 -26.83 -1.96 8.04
CA ALA A 444 -25.51 -1.46 7.75
C ALA A 444 -25.10 -0.38 8.76
N SER A 445 -23.81 -0.41 9.13
CA SER A 445 -23.18 0.63 9.93
C SER A 445 -21.92 1.14 9.23
N THR A 446 -21.75 2.45 9.20
CA THR A 446 -20.58 3.08 8.59
C THR A 446 -19.46 3.20 9.62
N PHE A 447 -18.34 2.59 9.31
CA PHE A 447 -17.09 2.78 10.04
C PHE A 447 -16.43 4.09 9.63
N LEU A 448 -16.06 4.89 10.61
CA LEU A 448 -15.35 6.15 10.42
C LEU A 448 -14.10 6.17 11.30
N ASP A 449 -12.97 6.56 10.71
CA ASP A 449 -11.72 6.77 11.42
C ASP A 449 -11.23 8.21 11.23
N ALA A 450 -11.16 8.95 12.33
CA ALA A 450 -10.70 10.34 12.32
C ALA A 450 -9.23 10.50 11.88
N LYS A 451 -8.41 9.47 12.08
CA LYS A 451 -7.00 9.47 11.66
C LYS A 451 -6.81 8.88 10.27
N GLN A 452 -7.48 9.12 9.36
CA GLN A 452 -7.54 8.79 7.94
C GLN A 452 -6.28 8.24 7.24
N ASN A 453 -5.15 8.13 7.92
CA ASN A 453 -3.90 7.54 7.43
C ASN A 453 -3.42 6.45 8.40
N ARG A 454 -3.60 5.20 8.01
CA ARG A 454 -3.19 4.02 8.78
C ARG A 454 -2.58 2.98 7.87
N SER A 455 -1.68 2.15 8.41
CA SER A 455 -1.31 0.89 7.76
C SER A 455 -2.52 -0.04 7.62
N ASN A 456 -2.44 -1.03 6.75
CA ASN A 456 -3.51 -2.02 6.60
C ASN A 456 -3.77 -2.77 7.91
N ASP A 457 -2.73 -3.05 8.70
CA ASP A 457 -2.87 -3.70 9.99
C ASP A 457 -3.60 -2.80 11.01
N GLN A 458 -3.17 -1.57 11.16
CA GLN A 458 -3.82 -0.60 12.04
C GLN A 458 -5.28 -0.35 11.63
N PHE A 459 -5.56 -0.24 10.34
CA PHE A 459 -6.90 -0.05 9.82
C PHE A 459 -7.78 -1.28 10.08
N ALA A 460 -7.25 -2.48 9.87
CA ALA A 460 -7.91 -3.75 10.18
C ALA A 460 -8.28 -3.85 11.66
N GLN A 461 -7.35 -3.52 12.56
CA GLN A 461 -7.58 -3.52 14.01
C GLN A 461 -8.68 -2.52 14.41
N ARG A 462 -8.70 -1.32 13.82
CA ARG A 462 -9.73 -0.32 14.09
C ARG A 462 -11.10 -0.75 13.56
N THR A 463 -11.15 -1.34 12.38
CA THR A 463 -12.38 -1.90 11.81
C THR A 463 -12.92 -3.03 12.69
N ALA A 464 -12.06 -3.93 13.16
CA ALA A 464 -12.43 -5.00 14.07
C ALA A 464 -12.93 -4.48 15.43
N GLN A 465 -12.28 -3.45 15.98
CA GLN A 465 -12.72 -2.81 17.22
C GLN A 465 -14.13 -2.22 17.07
N PHE A 466 -14.39 -1.51 15.97
CA PHE A 466 -15.73 -1.00 15.67
C PHE A 466 -16.76 -2.12 15.54
N ALA A 467 -16.40 -3.19 14.84
CA ALA A 467 -17.29 -4.32 14.56
C ALA A 467 -17.39 -5.34 15.70
N SER A 468 -16.64 -5.18 16.80
CA SER A 468 -16.65 -6.13 17.94
C SER A 468 -17.99 -6.30 18.65
N GLN A 469 -18.89 -5.36 18.46
CA GLN A 469 -20.26 -5.41 18.98
C GLN A 469 -21.16 -6.42 18.25
N TRP A 470 -20.73 -6.95 17.09
CA TRP A 470 -21.49 -7.94 16.31
C TRP A 470 -20.75 -9.27 16.24
N SER A 471 -21.47 -10.33 16.52
CA SER A 471 -20.94 -11.69 16.45
C SER A 471 -20.66 -12.16 15.02
N SER A 472 -21.36 -11.58 14.04
CA SER A 472 -21.19 -11.82 12.61
C SER A 472 -21.30 -10.52 11.84
N PHE A 473 -20.41 -10.28 10.89
CA PHE A 473 -20.52 -9.15 9.97
C PHE A 473 -19.84 -9.46 8.65
N SER A 474 -20.24 -8.73 7.62
CA SER A 474 -19.54 -8.68 6.32
C SER A 474 -19.13 -7.24 6.03
N THR A 475 -18.32 -7.03 4.98
CA THR A 475 -17.87 -5.69 4.62
C THR A 475 -18.24 -5.31 3.19
N VAL A 476 -18.54 -4.02 3.01
CA VAL A 476 -18.49 -3.32 1.72
C VAL A 476 -17.50 -2.19 1.88
N ALA A 477 -16.44 -2.22 1.11
CA ALA A 477 -15.27 -1.38 1.30
C ALA A 477 -14.92 -0.56 0.05
N HIS A 478 -14.38 0.64 0.27
CA HIS A 478 -13.87 1.52 -0.76
C HIS A 478 -12.36 1.71 -0.61
N SER A 479 -11.62 1.73 -1.72
CA SER A 479 -10.21 2.09 -1.72
C SER A 479 -9.39 1.22 -0.75
N GLN A 480 -8.48 1.78 0.06
CA GLN A 480 -7.69 1.06 1.06
C GLN A 480 -8.53 0.21 2.03
N GLY A 481 -9.79 0.58 2.27
CA GLY A 481 -10.68 -0.20 3.12
C GLY A 481 -10.85 -1.66 2.67
N GLY A 482 -10.74 -1.95 1.37
CA GLY A 482 -10.74 -3.32 0.84
C GLY A 482 -9.49 -4.10 1.23
N MET A 483 -8.32 -3.46 1.27
CA MET A 483 -7.08 -4.07 1.77
C MET A 483 -7.19 -4.35 3.27
N ALA A 484 -7.68 -3.39 4.06
CA ALA A 484 -7.87 -3.55 5.50
C ALA A 484 -8.85 -4.67 5.85
N ALA A 485 -9.96 -4.81 5.10
CA ALA A 485 -10.92 -5.90 5.29
C ALA A 485 -10.29 -7.27 5.01
N LEU A 486 -9.51 -7.41 3.92
CA LEU A 486 -8.79 -8.64 3.60
C LEU A 486 -7.68 -8.93 4.62
N HIS A 487 -6.99 -7.91 5.11
CA HIS A 487 -5.98 -8.05 6.17
C HIS A 487 -6.63 -8.56 7.47
N LEU A 488 -7.76 -7.96 7.88
CA LEU A 488 -8.52 -8.42 9.04
C LEU A 488 -8.93 -9.88 8.91
N TYR A 489 -9.56 -10.24 7.79
CA TYR A 489 -9.98 -11.63 7.54
C TYR A 489 -8.80 -12.61 7.53
N THR A 490 -7.66 -12.19 7.03
CA THR A 490 -6.47 -13.07 6.95
C THR A 490 -5.87 -13.33 8.32
N TYR A 491 -5.59 -12.28 9.08
CA TYR A 491 -4.69 -12.39 10.24
C TYR A 491 -5.39 -12.48 11.58
N TYR A 492 -6.66 -12.06 11.69
CA TYR A 492 -7.33 -11.97 12.98
C TYR A 492 -8.68 -12.67 12.98
N TRP A 493 -8.98 -13.34 14.08
CA TRP A 493 -10.32 -13.87 14.32
C TRP A 493 -11.29 -12.72 14.59
N SER A 494 -12.41 -12.70 13.87
CA SER A 494 -13.43 -11.66 14.00
C SER A 494 -14.81 -12.17 13.57
N GLY A 495 -15.84 -11.32 13.66
CA GLY A 495 -17.16 -11.63 13.14
C GLY A 495 -17.22 -11.88 11.63
N LEU A 496 -16.18 -11.50 10.84
CA LEU A 496 -16.05 -11.88 9.42
C LEU A 496 -15.99 -13.40 9.24
N ASP A 497 -15.41 -14.12 10.19
CA ASP A 497 -15.27 -15.58 10.14
C ASP A 497 -16.60 -16.28 10.44
N ASN A 498 -17.57 -15.57 11.00
CA ASN A 498 -18.91 -16.06 11.29
C ASN A 498 -19.93 -15.72 10.19
N ALA A 499 -19.57 -14.85 9.26
CA ALA A 499 -20.47 -14.42 8.18
C ALA A 499 -20.69 -15.57 7.17
N THR A 500 -21.95 -15.88 6.89
CA THR A 500 -22.35 -17.00 6.04
C THR A 500 -23.36 -16.61 4.96
N GLY A 501 -23.56 -17.47 3.99
CA GLY A 501 -24.65 -17.38 3.02
C GLY A 501 -24.50 -16.35 1.91
N GLY A 502 -23.35 -15.71 1.79
CA GLY A 502 -23.14 -14.67 0.76
C GLY A 502 -21.68 -14.26 0.61
N ARG A 503 -21.48 -13.01 0.17
CA ARG A 503 -20.15 -12.42 -0.03
C ARG A 503 -19.67 -11.80 1.26
N VAL A 504 -18.61 -12.35 1.83
CA VAL A 504 -18.05 -11.90 3.12
C VAL A 504 -17.38 -10.53 2.98
N MET A 505 -16.58 -10.34 1.95
CA MET A 505 -15.90 -9.08 1.66
C MET A 505 -16.22 -8.63 0.23
N GLN A 506 -16.64 -7.39 0.10
CA GLN A 506 -16.90 -6.74 -1.18
C GLN A 506 -16.18 -5.40 -1.24
N SER A 507 -15.62 -5.04 -2.39
CA SER A 507 -14.89 -3.78 -2.53
C SER A 507 -15.05 -3.14 -3.90
N VAL A 508 -14.80 -1.83 -3.97
CA VAL A 508 -14.69 -1.08 -5.22
C VAL A 508 -13.50 -0.12 -5.18
N GLY A 509 -12.74 -0.03 -6.28
CA GLY A 509 -11.61 0.89 -6.41
C GLY A 509 -10.46 0.65 -5.43
N THR A 510 -10.30 -0.58 -4.95
CA THR A 510 -9.21 -0.91 -4.01
C THR A 510 -7.89 -1.11 -4.75
N PRO A 511 -6.81 -0.40 -4.36
CA PRO A 511 -5.48 -0.55 -4.98
C PRO A 511 -4.77 -1.82 -4.47
N TYR A 512 -5.29 -3.01 -4.80
CA TYR A 512 -4.74 -4.28 -4.31
C TYR A 512 -3.28 -4.51 -4.71
N GLN A 513 -2.85 -3.89 -5.80
CA GLN A 513 -1.47 -3.96 -6.28
C GLN A 513 -0.77 -2.59 -6.24
N GLY A 514 -1.36 -1.62 -5.52
CA GLY A 514 -0.81 -0.28 -5.33
C GLY A 514 -1.25 0.73 -6.39
N THR A 515 -0.70 1.94 -6.28
CA THR A 515 -0.89 3.04 -7.23
C THR A 515 0.35 3.93 -7.29
N ASN A 516 0.74 4.37 -8.48
CA ASN A 516 1.85 5.31 -8.68
C ASN A 516 1.55 6.71 -8.10
N LEU A 517 0.28 7.06 -7.97
CA LEU A 517 -0.12 8.36 -7.43
C LEU A 517 0.32 8.54 -5.96
N SER A 518 0.51 7.46 -5.20
CA SER A 518 0.96 7.51 -3.80
C SER A 518 2.33 8.19 -3.64
N GLY A 519 3.28 7.93 -4.54
CA GLY A 519 4.61 8.55 -4.53
C GLY A 519 4.57 10.03 -4.87
N VAL A 520 3.84 10.40 -5.94
CA VAL A 520 3.69 11.79 -6.38
C VAL A 520 3.00 12.64 -5.30
N LEU A 521 1.92 12.14 -4.70
CA LEU A 521 1.23 12.83 -3.60
C LEU A 521 2.11 12.97 -2.36
N ALA A 522 2.94 11.97 -2.06
CA ALA A 522 3.89 12.04 -0.96
C ALA A 522 4.95 13.11 -1.20
N ALA A 523 5.53 13.18 -2.40
CA ALA A 523 6.53 14.18 -2.77
C ALA A 523 5.97 15.61 -2.71
N VAL A 524 4.79 15.83 -3.25
CA VAL A 524 4.10 17.14 -3.22
C VAL A 524 3.66 17.48 -1.79
N GLY A 525 3.08 16.53 -1.07
CA GLY A 525 2.59 16.70 0.30
C GLY A 525 3.69 17.03 1.30
N SER A 526 4.89 16.49 1.13
CA SER A 526 6.03 16.76 2.00
C SER A 526 6.45 18.24 2.01
N TRP A 527 6.12 18.96 0.93
CA TRP A 527 6.49 20.37 0.78
C TRP A 527 5.39 21.35 1.18
N PHE A 528 4.14 21.02 0.85
CA PHE A 528 3.03 21.94 1.08
C PHE A 528 2.26 21.61 2.37
N GLY A 529 2.59 20.51 3.06
CA GLY A 529 1.89 20.08 4.26
C GLY A 529 0.43 19.69 4.00
N VAL A 530 0.10 19.31 2.77
CA VAL A 530 -1.25 18.95 2.35
C VAL A 530 -1.44 17.43 2.31
N GLY A 531 -2.68 16.98 2.38
CA GLY A 531 -3.05 15.57 2.39
C GLY A 531 -3.07 14.97 3.79
N CYS A 532 -3.29 13.66 3.86
CA CYS A 532 -3.38 12.89 5.10
C CYS A 532 -2.03 12.26 5.51
N GLY A 533 -0.95 12.66 4.86
CA GLY A 533 0.37 12.06 5.04
C GLY A 533 0.68 10.92 4.08
N THR A 534 1.86 10.36 4.19
CA THR A 534 2.32 9.26 3.34
C THR A 534 1.75 7.93 3.79
N ASN A 535 1.42 7.04 2.83
CA ASN A 535 0.96 5.69 3.11
C ASN A 535 1.69 4.70 2.18
N SER A 536 2.64 3.96 2.74
CA SER A 536 3.45 3.00 2.00
C SER A 536 2.69 1.77 1.53
N ASP A 537 1.59 1.40 2.20
CA ASP A 537 0.82 0.19 1.86
C ASP A 537 0.14 0.29 0.49
N MET A 538 -0.12 1.52 0.03
CA MET A 538 -0.74 1.76 -1.27
C MET A 538 0.28 1.99 -2.40
N THR A 539 1.58 1.95 -2.12
CA THR A 539 2.60 1.93 -3.18
C THR A 539 2.67 0.55 -3.83
N TYR A 540 3.24 0.44 -5.02
CA TYR A 540 3.43 -0.87 -5.67
C TYR A 540 4.26 -1.82 -4.80
N ASP A 541 5.34 -1.31 -4.21
CA ASP A 541 6.22 -2.09 -3.35
C ASP A 541 5.53 -2.55 -2.05
N GLY A 542 4.85 -1.63 -1.35
CA GLY A 542 4.12 -1.94 -0.13
C GLY A 542 2.95 -2.89 -0.36
N ALA A 543 2.13 -2.63 -1.38
CA ALA A 543 0.99 -3.49 -1.71
C ALA A 543 1.42 -4.91 -2.10
N LYS A 544 2.49 -5.07 -2.88
CA LYS A 544 3.02 -6.40 -3.24
C LYS A 544 3.61 -7.13 -2.04
N ALA A 545 4.33 -6.42 -1.18
CA ALA A 545 4.85 -7.00 0.06
C ALA A 545 3.74 -7.44 1.01
N TRP A 546 2.68 -6.63 1.13
CA TRP A 546 1.50 -7.00 1.88
C TRP A 546 0.83 -8.24 1.31
N LEU A 547 0.61 -8.27 -0.02
CA LEU A 547 -0.10 -9.34 -0.72
C LEU A 547 0.68 -10.66 -0.70
N ALA A 548 2.01 -10.64 -0.61
CA ALA A 548 2.86 -11.83 -0.63
C ALA A 548 2.51 -12.87 0.46
N ASP A 549 2.04 -12.40 1.63
CA ASP A 549 1.68 -13.28 2.75
C ASP A 549 0.15 -13.36 2.98
N ILE A 550 -0.65 -13.00 1.97
CA ILE A 550 -2.10 -13.22 1.97
C ILE A 550 -2.41 -14.50 1.20
N PRO A 551 -2.91 -15.57 1.83
CA PRO A 551 -3.12 -16.84 1.16
C PRO A 551 -4.27 -16.80 0.15
N ALA A 552 -4.23 -17.68 -0.84
CA ALA A 552 -5.18 -17.72 -1.94
C ALA A 552 -6.64 -17.93 -1.49
N ASP A 553 -6.86 -18.72 -0.46
CA ASP A 553 -8.19 -18.98 0.10
C ASP A 553 -8.79 -17.73 0.77
N ALA A 554 -7.99 -16.88 1.39
CA ALA A 554 -8.44 -15.59 1.90
C ALA A 554 -8.76 -14.61 0.75
N ARG A 555 -7.89 -14.53 -0.28
CA ARG A 555 -8.16 -13.69 -1.47
C ARG A 555 -9.44 -14.11 -2.18
N ALA A 556 -9.74 -15.41 -2.27
CA ALA A 556 -10.96 -15.93 -2.88
C ALA A 556 -12.25 -15.52 -2.17
N LYS A 557 -12.19 -15.03 -0.94
CA LYS A 557 -13.35 -14.47 -0.21
C LYS A 557 -13.69 -13.04 -0.62
N VAL A 558 -12.82 -12.37 -1.35
CA VAL A 558 -13.03 -11.00 -1.80
C VAL A 558 -13.75 -10.99 -3.14
N ASN A 559 -14.84 -10.23 -3.20
CA ASN A 559 -15.61 -9.93 -4.40
C ASN A 559 -15.40 -8.45 -4.75
N TYR A 560 -14.65 -8.15 -5.80
CA TYR A 560 -14.25 -6.78 -6.10
C TYR A 560 -14.78 -6.29 -7.45
N TYR A 561 -14.92 -4.97 -7.55
CA TYR A 561 -15.28 -4.25 -8.75
C TYR A 561 -14.18 -3.24 -9.08
N THR A 562 -13.95 -3.03 -10.37
CA THR A 562 -13.05 -2.00 -10.87
C THR A 562 -13.83 -0.94 -11.65
N THR A 563 -13.31 0.27 -11.71
CA THR A 563 -13.93 1.37 -12.46
C THR A 563 -12.89 2.13 -13.27
N SER A 564 -13.36 2.89 -14.26
CA SER A 564 -12.58 3.87 -14.98
C SER A 564 -13.46 5.01 -15.48
N PHE A 565 -12.85 6.12 -15.86
CA PHE A 565 -13.56 7.20 -16.52
C PHE A 565 -14.15 6.77 -17.89
N ALA A 566 -15.15 7.51 -18.37
CA ALA A 566 -15.64 7.34 -19.73
C ALA A 566 -14.77 8.14 -20.71
N LYS A 567 -14.19 7.45 -21.70
CA LYS A 567 -13.59 8.14 -22.85
C LYS A 567 -14.71 8.78 -23.68
N THR A 568 -14.76 10.10 -23.68
CA THR A 568 -15.80 10.86 -24.41
C THR A 568 -15.27 11.45 -25.69
N ASN A 569 -14.00 11.81 -25.73
CA ASN A 569 -13.36 12.36 -26.92
C ASN A 569 -11.84 12.40 -26.67
N TRP A 570 -11.04 11.88 -27.57
CA TRP A 570 -9.59 11.80 -27.41
C TRP A 570 -8.85 13.17 -27.37
N TYR A 571 -9.55 14.26 -27.67
CA TYR A 571 -8.99 15.62 -27.66
C TYR A 571 -9.23 16.42 -26.38
N THR A 572 -10.24 16.07 -25.57
CA THR A 572 -10.61 16.92 -24.45
C THR A 572 -11.21 16.12 -23.30
N ASN A 573 -10.64 16.24 -22.10
CA ASN A 573 -11.23 15.80 -20.83
C ASN A 573 -11.48 14.27 -20.70
N ASP A 574 -10.63 13.44 -21.28
CA ASP A 574 -10.67 11.99 -21.07
C ASP A 574 -9.85 11.58 -19.85
N TYR A 575 -10.30 12.03 -18.67
CA TYR A 575 -9.68 11.78 -17.37
C TYR A 575 -10.70 11.94 -16.25
N CYS A 576 -10.49 11.27 -15.14
CA CYS A 576 -11.18 11.55 -13.89
C CYS A 576 -10.69 12.87 -13.25
N ASN A 577 -9.37 13.03 -13.21
CA ASN A 577 -8.67 14.21 -12.71
C ASN A 577 -7.47 14.49 -13.61
N ALA A 578 -7.37 15.73 -14.10
CA ALA A 578 -6.32 16.10 -15.05
C ALA A 578 -4.89 15.94 -14.53
N ALA A 579 -4.69 16.02 -13.22
CA ALA A 579 -3.37 15.84 -12.62
C ALA A 579 -3.00 14.38 -12.48
N SER A 580 -3.95 13.51 -12.11
CA SER A 580 -3.71 12.07 -12.04
C SER A 580 -3.50 11.44 -13.42
N ASP A 581 -4.16 11.95 -14.45
CA ASP A 581 -3.98 11.53 -15.84
C ASP A 581 -2.53 11.70 -16.35
N LEU A 582 -1.84 12.74 -15.87
CA LEU A 582 -0.42 12.92 -16.18
C LEU A 582 0.46 11.79 -15.60
N VAL A 583 0.03 11.11 -14.54
CA VAL A 583 0.79 10.11 -13.78
C VAL A 583 0.35 8.68 -14.10
N LEU A 584 -0.97 8.44 -14.06
CA LEU A 584 -1.56 7.11 -14.18
C LEU A 584 -1.69 6.67 -15.64
N ASN A 585 -1.63 5.36 -15.87
CA ASN A 585 -1.88 4.77 -17.18
C ASN A 585 -3.35 4.33 -17.29
N ASP A 586 -3.92 4.53 -18.46
CA ASP A 586 -5.29 4.13 -18.79
C ASP A 586 -5.46 2.59 -18.91
N PRO A 587 -6.64 2.06 -18.55
CA PRO A 587 -7.78 2.74 -17.90
C PRO A 587 -7.56 2.94 -16.40
N GLU A 588 -8.04 4.07 -15.86
CA GLU A 588 -7.88 4.43 -14.46
C GLU A 588 -9.14 5.15 -13.92
N ASP A 589 -9.26 5.29 -12.59
CA ASP A 589 -10.41 5.92 -11.91
C ASP A 589 -10.10 7.29 -11.26
N GLY A 590 -8.95 7.89 -11.57
CA GLY A 590 -8.43 9.11 -10.97
C GLY A 590 -7.51 8.90 -9.77
N THR A 591 -7.36 7.64 -9.34
CA THR A 591 -6.50 7.27 -8.21
C THR A 591 -5.80 5.93 -8.45
N VAL A 592 -6.48 4.97 -9.05
CA VAL A 592 -6.00 3.59 -9.24
C VAL A 592 -6.18 3.17 -10.69
N GLU A 593 -5.13 2.66 -11.29
CA GLU A 593 -5.17 2.01 -12.59
C GLU A 593 -5.97 0.70 -12.50
N GLN A 594 -6.80 0.41 -13.50
CA GLN A 594 -7.66 -0.79 -13.50
C GLN A 594 -6.86 -2.08 -13.26
N VAL A 595 -5.67 -2.20 -13.82
CA VAL A 595 -4.81 -3.38 -13.67
C VAL A 595 -4.37 -3.57 -12.21
N ASN A 596 -4.11 -2.48 -11.51
CA ASN A 596 -3.65 -2.47 -10.11
C ASN A 596 -4.80 -2.58 -9.09
N ALA A 597 -6.03 -2.30 -9.52
CA ALA A 597 -7.24 -2.58 -8.73
C ALA A 597 -7.63 -4.07 -8.73
N GLN A 598 -6.98 -4.90 -9.55
CA GLN A 598 -7.24 -6.34 -9.60
C GLN A 598 -6.60 -7.07 -8.44
N LEU A 599 -7.33 -7.99 -7.81
CA LEU A 599 -6.82 -8.87 -6.78
C LEU A 599 -6.54 -10.25 -7.40
N PRO A 600 -5.27 -10.67 -7.56
CA PRO A 600 -4.94 -12.01 -8.01
C PRO A 600 -5.52 -13.07 -7.06
N GLY A 601 -6.37 -13.96 -7.59
CA GLY A 601 -7.07 -14.98 -6.78
C GLY A 601 -8.39 -14.51 -6.15
N GLY A 602 -8.74 -13.23 -6.24
CA GLY A 602 -10.04 -12.70 -5.85
C GLY A 602 -11.10 -12.88 -6.96
N VAL A 603 -12.36 -12.64 -6.61
CA VAL A 603 -13.49 -12.79 -7.54
C VAL A 603 -13.83 -11.43 -8.16
N ASN A 604 -13.42 -11.21 -9.40
CA ASN A 604 -13.81 -10.02 -10.16
C ASN A 604 -15.30 -10.06 -10.48
N ARG A 605 -16.06 -9.06 -10.06
CA ARG A 605 -17.51 -8.93 -10.28
C ARG A 605 -17.88 -7.96 -11.41
N GLY A 606 -16.89 -7.40 -12.07
CA GLY A 606 -17.05 -6.57 -13.25
C GLY A 606 -16.31 -5.24 -13.18
N HIS A 607 -16.31 -4.59 -14.32
CA HIS A 607 -15.74 -3.26 -14.54
C HIS A 607 -16.86 -2.30 -14.97
N THR A 608 -16.81 -1.06 -14.47
CA THR A 608 -17.76 -0.01 -14.86
C THR A 608 -16.98 1.20 -15.37
N THR A 609 -17.26 1.59 -16.61
CA THR A 609 -16.73 2.81 -17.23
C THR A 609 -17.65 4.00 -16.93
N GLY A 610 -17.10 5.20 -16.81
CA GLY A 610 -17.84 6.41 -16.48
C GLY A 610 -18.01 6.64 -14.99
N GLN A 611 -17.10 6.14 -14.19
CA GLN A 611 -17.04 6.34 -12.75
C GLN A 611 -15.63 6.66 -12.32
N CYS A 612 -15.49 7.61 -11.40
CA CYS A 612 -14.23 8.02 -10.82
C CYS A 612 -14.11 7.59 -9.35
N HIS A 613 -12.90 7.66 -8.80
CA HIS A 613 -12.58 7.16 -7.47
C HIS A 613 -13.39 7.84 -6.38
N THR A 614 -13.51 9.17 -6.44
CA THR A 614 -14.16 9.98 -5.41
C THR A 614 -14.97 11.13 -6.01
N THR A 615 -15.75 11.79 -5.17
CA THR A 615 -16.47 13.02 -5.52
C THR A 615 -15.52 14.16 -5.88
N GLY A 616 -16.00 15.11 -6.69
CA GLY A 616 -15.20 16.24 -7.15
C GLY A 616 -14.35 15.96 -8.39
N MET A 617 -14.34 14.73 -8.88
CA MET A 617 -13.77 14.34 -10.17
C MET A 617 -14.81 14.52 -11.31
N ARG A 618 -14.41 14.29 -12.56
CA ARG A 618 -15.27 14.53 -13.72
C ARG A 618 -16.52 13.63 -13.74
N ASP A 619 -16.32 12.34 -13.61
CA ASP A 619 -17.42 11.38 -13.61
C ASP A 619 -17.91 11.12 -12.17
N PRO A 620 -19.13 10.59 -11.99
CA PRO A 620 -19.66 10.27 -10.67
C PRO A 620 -18.74 9.35 -9.86
N ALA A 621 -18.69 9.55 -8.55
CA ALA A 621 -17.92 8.69 -7.67
C ALA A 621 -18.44 7.25 -7.67
N GLN A 622 -17.54 6.30 -7.77
CA GLN A 622 -17.86 4.87 -7.90
C GLN A 622 -18.73 4.33 -6.76
N TYR A 623 -18.60 4.81 -5.55
CA TYR A 623 -19.40 4.37 -4.40
C TYR A 623 -20.84 4.91 -4.41
N LEU A 624 -21.20 5.79 -5.34
CA LEU A 624 -22.55 6.32 -5.51
C LEU A 624 -23.41 5.52 -6.49
N ASP A 625 -22.88 4.46 -7.11
CA ASP A 625 -23.62 3.61 -8.05
C ASP A 625 -24.68 2.79 -7.31
N ALA A 626 -25.93 3.27 -7.36
CA ALA A 626 -27.06 2.65 -6.66
C ALA A 626 -27.33 1.21 -7.14
N ASN A 627 -27.11 0.90 -8.41
CA ASN A 627 -27.32 -0.46 -8.94
C ASN A 627 -26.28 -1.43 -8.38
N ARG A 628 -25.01 -1.06 -8.40
CA ARG A 628 -23.95 -1.87 -7.80
C ARG A 628 -24.15 -2.01 -6.29
N ASN A 629 -24.52 -0.93 -5.58
CA ASN A 629 -24.77 -0.95 -4.15
C ASN A 629 -25.94 -1.88 -3.80
N ALA A 630 -27.02 -1.89 -4.58
CA ALA A 630 -28.14 -2.83 -4.40
C ALA A 630 -27.67 -4.30 -4.59
N VAL A 631 -26.84 -4.57 -5.61
CA VAL A 631 -26.27 -5.91 -5.83
C VAL A 631 -25.34 -6.31 -4.66
N MET A 632 -24.49 -5.40 -4.18
CA MET A 632 -23.61 -5.66 -3.04
C MET A 632 -24.41 -5.90 -1.76
N ASN A 633 -25.47 -5.11 -1.52
CA ASN A 633 -26.36 -5.29 -0.37
C ASN A 633 -27.08 -6.64 -0.41
N ALA A 634 -27.66 -7.01 -1.56
CA ALA A 634 -28.40 -8.25 -1.72
C ALA A 634 -27.52 -9.52 -1.59
N ASN A 635 -26.25 -9.42 -1.93
CA ASN A 635 -25.30 -10.54 -1.88
C ASN A 635 -24.39 -10.53 -0.63
N ALA A 636 -24.51 -9.56 0.26
CA ALA A 636 -23.68 -9.51 1.47
C ALA A 636 -23.95 -10.74 2.36
N ALA A 637 -22.90 -11.35 2.88
CA ALA A 637 -23.03 -12.34 3.93
C ALA A 637 -23.59 -11.69 5.21
N ARG A 638 -24.35 -12.44 5.99
CA ARG A 638 -24.98 -11.96 7.22
C ARG A 638 -24.72 -12.90 8.38
#